data_2711ea7dc6de48c0f6ed8de0325ad1ee
#
_entry.id   2711ea7dc6de48c0f6ed8de0325ad1ee
#
_cell.length_a   1.000
_cell.length_b   1.000
_cell.length_c   1.000
_cell.angle_alpha   90.00
_cell.angle_beta   90.00
_cell.angle_gamma   90.00
#
_symmetry.space_group_name_H-M   'P 1'
#
loop_
_entity.id
_entity.type
_entity.pdbx_description
1 polymer ?
#
loop_
_entity_poly.entity_id
_entity_poly.type
_entity_poly.pdbx_seq_one_letter_code
_entity_poly.pdbx_strand_id
1 'polypeptide(L)'
;HPLPHLETRQQASVDELAVALGKESSKDFSDLVKTISQMERKRQIRFDDKGRIELYEKKKQERLTLKGVFHAHKNGFGFVTLNEEEDDLFVGRNDVNHAIDGDTVEVVITKVADRIKGTSAEAKIIDILEHSLTSAVGQLVLDEEKPKYAGYIRSKNQKISQPIYVKKPALVLDGTEVLKVAIDKYPTKKHDFFVASLVDVVGHVNDPGIDVLEVLESMDIVSEFPEKVLEEAERVPDAPTESDLEGRLDLCEEITFTIDGADAKDLDDAVHIKRLKNGNF
;
A
#
# COMPACT_ATOMS: atom_id res chain seq x y z
N HIS A 1 26.41 -42.94 1.31
CA HIS A 1 26.56 -41.50 1.13
C HIS A 1 26.57 -40.83 2.50
N PRO A 2 27.50 -39.93 2.85
CA PRO A 2 27.64 -39.37 4.21
C PRO A 2 26.56 -38.38 4.65
N LEU A 3 25.76 -37.82 3.74
CA LEU A 3 24.75 -36.81 4.06
C LEU A 3 23.72 -37.20 5.15
N PRO A 4 23.07 -38.38 5.10
CA PRO A 4 22.07 -38.74 6.11
C PRO A 4 22.64 -38.82 7.54
N HIS A 5 23.92 -39.20 7.70
CA HIS A 5 24.56 -39.25 9.01
C HIS A 5 24.92 -37.88 9.56
N LEU A 6 25.23 -36.92 8.67
CA LEU A 6 25.44 -35.51 9.07
C LEU A 6 24.16 -34.77 9.40
N GLU A 7 23.06 -35.10 8.73
CA GLU A 7 21.73 -34.56 9.05
C GLU A 7 21.27 -34.93 10.47
N THR A 8 21.68 -36.14 10.94
CA THR A 8 21.27 -36.64 12.27
C THR A 8 22.19 -36.15 13.40
N ARG A 9 23.48 -35.95 13.17
CA ARG A 9 24.50 -35.62 14.18
C ARG A 9 25.07 -34.19 14.11
N GLN A 10 24.71 -33.43 13.11
CA GLN A 10 25.18 -32.08 12.80
C GLN A 10 26.70 -31.96 12.51
N GLN A 11 27.55 -32.75 13.17
CA GLN A 11 29.01 -32.76 12.98
C GLN A 11 29.57 -34.18 13.14
N ALA A 12 30.55 -34.56 12.36
CA ALA A 12 31.28 -35.82 12.47
C ALA A 12 32.72 -35.71 11.99
N SER A 13 33.65 -36.47 12.55
CA SER A 13 34.98 -36.63 11.96
C SER A 13 34.97 -37.62 10.79
N VAL A 14 36.03 -37.64 9.96
CA VAL A 14 36.17 -38.59 8.84
C VAL A 14 36.11 -40.01 9.37
N ASP A 15 36.78 -40.29 10.50
CA ASP A 15 36.83 -41.61 11.14
C ASP A 15 35.46 -42.06 11.66
N GLU A 16 34.71 -41.14 12.32
CA GLU A 16 33.33 -41.40 12.79
C GLU A 16 32.42 -41.74 11.60
N LEU A 17 32.56 -41.06 10.47
CA LEU A 17 31.80 -41.36 9.26
C LEU A 17 32.24 -42.70 8.63
N ALA A 18 33.53 -43.02 8.66
CA ALA A 18 34.03 -44.32 8.16
C ALA A 18 33.41 -45.49 8.94
N VAL A 19 33.43 -45.41 10.25
CA VAL A 19 32.80 -46.42 11.13
C VAL A 19 31.28 -46.48 10.91
N ALA A 20 30.60 -45.36 10.90
CA ALA A 20 29.15 -45.31 10.72
C ALA A 20 28.68 -45.84 9.36
N LEU A 21 29.53 -45.74 8.33
CA LEU A 21 29.25 -46.22 6.97
C LEU A 21 29.83 -47.62 6.67
N GLY A 22 30.51 -48.24 7.65
CA GLY A 22 31.15 -49.55 7.47
C GLY A 22 32.30 -49.51 6.43
N LYS A 23 33.04 -48.38 6.34
CA LYS A 23 34.07 -48.12 5.34
C LYS A 23 35.45 -48.03 5.98
N GLU A 24 35.81 -49.08 6.74
CA GLU A 24 37.04 -49.14 7.51
C GLU A 24 38.21 -49.80 6.74
N SER A 25 37.95 -50.49 5.62
CA SER A 25 39.03 -51.05 4.81
C SER A 25 39.81 -49.91 4.12
N SER A 26 41.13 -50.11 3.89
CA SER A 26 42.00 -49.10 3.30
C SER A 26 41.48 -48.56 1.95
N LYS A 27 40.84 -49.41 1.14
CA LYS A 27 40.26 -49.01 -0.14
C LYS A 27 38.98 -48.21 0.04
N ASP A 28 38.09 -48.69 0.89
CA ASP A 28 36.81 -48.01 1.16
C ASP A 28 36.98 -46.65 1.85
N PHE A 29 37.98 -46.56 2.76
CA PHE A 29 38.35 -45.29 3.40
C PHE A 29 38.88 -44.26 2.41
N SER A 30 39.75 -44.72 1.47
CA SER A 30 40.25 -43.85 0.39
C SER A 30 39.11 -43.30 -0.48
N ASP A 31 38.12 -44.13 -0.79
CA ASP A 31 36.96 -43.72 -1.60
C ASP A 31 36.00 -42.80 -0.80
N LEU A 32 35.89 -43.01 0.51
CA LEU A 32 35.15 -42.09 1.39
C LEU A 32 35.81 -40.70 1.41
N VAL A 33 37.14 -40.63 1.58
CA VAL A 33 37.88 -39.34 1.58
C VAL A 33 37.72 -38.61 0.25
N LYS A 34 37.80 -39.34 -0.90
CA LYS A 34 37.52 -38.72 -2.22
C LYS A 34 36.11 -38.17 -2.32
N THR A 35 35.13 -38.92 -1.80
CA THR A 35 33.74 -38.47 -1.79
C THR A 35 33.54 -37.20 -0.95
N ILE A 36 34.12 -37.15 0.25
CA ILE A 36 34.12 -36.02 1.15
C ILE A 36 34.75 -34.79 0.46
N SER A 37 35.90 -34.95 -0.18
CA SER A 37 36.58 -33.89 -0.94
C SER A 37 35.72 -33.36 -2.10
N GLN A 38 35.00 -34.25 -2.80
CA GLN A 38 34.04 -33.82 -3.85
C GLN A 38 32.85 -33.03 -3.29
N MET A 39 32.33 -33.44 -2.13
CA MET A 39 31.24 -32.76 -1.47
C MET A 39 31.63 -31.38 -0.95
N GLU A 40 32.86 -31.25 -0.44
CA GLU A 40 33.42 -29.95 -0.02
C GLU A 40 33.57 -29.00 -1.24
N ARG A 41 34.15 -29.49 -2.37
CA ARG A 41 34.25 -28.71 -3.62
C ARG A 41 32.88 -28.28 -4.16
N LYS A 42 31.84 -29.12 -3.97
CA LYS A 42 30.45 -28.78 -4.33
C LYS A 42 29.75 -27.93 -3.30
N ARG A 43 30.42 -27.49 -2.22
CA ARG A 43 29.87 -26.73 -1.12
C ARG A 43 28.62 -27.38 -0.50
N GLN A 44 28.66 -28.70 -0.33
CA GLN A 44 27.65 -29.48 0.37
C GLN A 44 28.01 -29.66 1.85
N ILE A 45 29.29 -29.68 2.15
CA ILE A 45 29.87 -29.78 3.47
C ILE A 45 31.02 -28.77 3.62
N ARG A 46 31.43 -28.51 4.88
CA ARG A 46 32.66 -27.79 5.23
C ARG A 46 33.32 -28.46 6.41
N PHE A 47 34.63 -28.19 6.61
CA PHE A 47 35.34 -28.54 7.81
C PHE A 47 35.29 -27.36 8.79
N ASP A 48 35.06 -27.64 10.09
CA ASP A 48 35.21 -26.69 11.17
C ASP A 48 36.72 -26.52 11.54
N ASP A 49 37.00 -25.60 12.47
CA ASP A 49 38.36 -25.32 12.95
C ASP A 49 39.01 -26.51 13.66
N LYS A 50 38.26 -27.54 14.00
CA LYS A 50 38.73 -28.81 14.61
C LYS A 50 38.83 -29.96 13.64
N GLY A 51 38.61 -29.70 12.35
CA GLY A 51 38.65 -30.71 11.27
C GLY A 51 37.43 -31.63 11.24
N ARG A 52 36.33 -31.29 11.87
CA ARG A 52 35.06 -32.03 11.81
C ARG A 52 34.25 -31.56 10.61
N ILE A 53 33.55 -32.50 10.01
CA ILE A 53 32.70 -32.25 8.84
C ILE A 53 31.31 -31.85 9.33
N GLU A 54 30.80 -30.74 8.82
CA GLU A 54 29.42 -30.30 9.01
C GLU A 54 28.77 -30.00 7.66
N LEU A 55 27.42 -30.03 7.62
CA LEU A 55 26.70 -29.64 6.43
C LEU A 55 26.99 -28.17 6.12
N TYR A 56 27.19 -27.84 4.85
CA TYR A 56 27.30 -26.48 4.41
C TYR A 56 25.90 -25.85 4.43
N GLU A 57 25.47 -25.38 5.60
CA GLU A 57 24.34 -24.49 5.65
C GLU A 57 24.74 -23.20 4.96
N LYS A 58 24.12 -22.90 3.80
CA LYS A 58 24.06 -21.51 3.37
C LYS A 58 23.45 -20.77 4.54
N LYS A 59 24.25 -20.05 5.36
CA LYS A 59 23.71 -19.06 6.25
C LYS A 59 22.79 -18.22 5.36
N LYS A 60 21.46 -18.33 5.55
CA LYS A 60 20.56 -17.25 5.17
C LYS A 60 21.18 -16.05 5.88
N GLN A 61 21.90 -15.19 5.13
CA GLN A 61 22.16 -13.85 5.64
C GLN A 61 20.76 -13.38 6.03
N GLU A 62 20.50 -13.17 7.30
CA GLU A 62 19.39 -12.38 7.77
C GLU A 62 19.59 -11.03 7.09
N ARG A 63 18.98 -10.89 5.92
CA ARG A 63 18.95 -9.61 5.23
C ARG A 63 18.13 -8.76 6.17
N LEU A 64 18.74 -7.72 6.70
CA LEU A 64 18.03 -6.72 7.48
C LEU A 64 16.88 -6.23 6.60
N THR A 65 15.67 -6.61 6.95
CA THR A 65 14.46 -6.15 6.25
C THR A 65 13.97 -4.90 6.94
N LEU A 66 13.48 -3.97 6.16
CA LEU A 66 12.92 -2.70 6.61
C LEU A 66 11.46 -2.65 6.19
N LYS A 67 10.64 -2.01 7.00
CA LYS A 67 9.21 -1.78 6.73
C LYS A 67 9.01 -0.31 6.38
N GLY A 68 8.22 -0.05 5.32
CA GLY A 68 7.90 1.31 4.91
C GLY A 68 6.67 1.37 4.01
N VAL A 69 6.31 2.57 3.60
CA VAL A 69 5.19 2.83 2.69
C VAL A 69 5.74 3.06 1.27
N PHE A 70 5.19 2.33 0.30
CA PHE A 70 5.58 2.43 -1.10
C PHE A 70 4.81 3.53 -1.81
N HIS A 71 5.52 4.45 -2.45
CA HIS A 71 4.98 5.52 -3.28
C HIS A 71 5.29 5.22 -4.75
N ALA A 72 4.25 4.83 -5.50
CA ALA A 72 4.39 4.48 -6.90
C ALA A 72 4.55 5.72 -7.79
N HIS A 73 5.42 5.63 -8.79
CA HIS A 73 5.54 6.61 -9.86
C HIS A 73 4.90 6.07 -11.15
N LYS A 74 4.24 6.96 -11.93
CA LYS A 74 3.57 6.61 -13.21
C LYS A 74 4.44 5.85 -14.21
N ASN A 75 5.75 5.96 -14.09
CA ASN A 75 6.73 5.26 -14.95
C ASN A 75 7.08 3.85 -14.45
N GLY A 76 6.40 3.31 -13.41
CA GLY A 76 6.54 1.94 -12.92
C GLY A 76 7.68 1.69 -11.94
N PHE A 77 8.46 2.71 -11.55
CA PHE A 77 9.35 2.69 -10.39
C PHE A 77 8.65 3.37 -9.21
N GLY A 78 9.27 3.39 -8.03
CA GLY A 78 8.74 4.12 -6.89
C GLY A 78 9.78 4.33 -5.80
N PHE A 79 9.30 4.79 -4.64
CA PHE A 79 10.10 5.07 -3.47
C PHE A 79 9.45 4.44 -2.26
N VAL A 80 10.25 4.03 -1.29
CA VAL A 80 9.75 3.55 0.01
C VAL A 80 10.21 4.50 1.09
N THR A 81 9.24 5.13 1.75
CA THR A 81 9.44 5.98 2.92
C THR A 81 9.43 5.11 4.16
N LEU A 82 10.50 5.12 4.94
CA LEU A 82 10.63 4.35 6.18
C LEU A 82 10.08 5.15 7.37
N ASN A 83 10.46 6.41 7.48
CA ASN A 83 10.00 7.39 8.47
C ASN A 83 10.29 8.81 7.96
N GLU A 84 9.89 9.84 8.74
CA GLU A 84 10.06 11.26 8.34
C GLU A 84 11.52 11.76 8.40
N GLU A 85 12.42 11.04 9.05
CA GLU A 85 13.81 11.46 9.31
C GLU A 85 14.80 10.84 8.31
N GLU A 86 14.43 9.79 7.60
CA GLU A 86 15.29 9.05 6.68
C GLU A 86 14.97 9.36 5.21
N ASP A 87 16.01 9.33 4.37
CA ASP A 87 15.85 9.48 2.94
C ASP A 87 15.08 8.29 2.35
N ASP A 88 14.18 8.56 1.40
CA ASP A 88 13.42 7.54 0.68
C ASP A 88 14.33 6.55 -0.06
N LEU A 89 13.94 5.28 -0.03
CA LEU A 89 14.62 4.21 -0.76
C LEU A 89 14.07 4.11 -2.18
N PHE A 90 14.92 4.23 -3.19
CA PHE A 90 14.52 4.04 -4.58
C PHE A 90 14.25 2.55 -4.88
N VAL A 91 13.11 2.27 -5.53
CA VAL A 91 12.72 0.92 -5.98
C VAL A 91 12.53 0.92 -7.48
N GLY A 92 13.41 0.20 -8.17
CA GLY A 92 13.36 0.07 -9.63
C GLY A 92 12.16 -0.78 -10.10
N ARG A 93 11.74 -0.61 -11.38
CA ARG A 93 10.58 -1.31 -11.97
C ARG A 93 10.55 -2.83 -11.74
N ASN A 94 11.72 -3.48 -11.81
CA ASN A 94 11.82 -4.93 -11.66
C ASN A 94 11.77 -5.39 -10.20
N ASP A 95 11.84 -4.46 -9.26
CA ASP A 95 11.93 -4.70 -7.82
C ASP A 95 10.68 -4.27 -7.04
N VAL A 96 9.66 -3.75 -7.73
CA VAL A 96 8.37 -3.30 -7.15
C VAL A 96 7.53 -4.47 -6.63
N ASN A 97 7.72 -5.68 -7.12
CA ASN A 97 7.04 -6.91 -6.67
C ASN A 97 5.49 -6.80 -6.63
N HIS A 98 4.88 -6.12 -7.61
CA HIS A 98 3.44 -5.85 -7.71
C HIS A 98 2.84 -4.95 -6.61
N ALA A 99 3.67 -4.31 -5.79
CA ALA A 99 3.19 -3.30 -4.85
C ALA A 99 2.55 -2.12 -5.60
N ILE A 100 1.52 -1.57 -5.01
CA ILE A 100 0.78 -0.40 -5.52
C ILE A 100 1.00 0.80 -4.61
N ASP A 101 0.61 1.97 -5.07
CA ASP A 101 0.77 3.22 -4.32
C ASP A 101 0.11 3.15 -2.94
N GLY A 102 0.84 3.50 -1.91
CA GLY A 102 0.38 3.49 -0.52
C GLY A 102 0.53 2.15 0.21
N ASP A 103 0.93 1.06 -0.47
CA ASP A 103 1.12 -0.23 0.19
C ASP A 103 2.18 -0.18 1.28
N THR A 104 1.90 -0.83 2.40
CA THR A 104 2.91 -1.11 3.42
C THR A 104 3.71 -2.33 3.00
N VAL A 105 5.02 -2.15 2.83
CA VAL A 105 5.90 -3.17 2.24
C VAL A 105 7.08 -3.51 3.14
N GLU A 106 7.60 -4.73 2.96
CA GLU A 106 8.88 -5.16 3.49
C GLU A 106 9.92 -5.11 2.37
N VAL A 107 11.05 -4.44 2.64
CA VAL A 107 12.12 -4.22 1.66
C VAL A 107 13.47 -4.69 2.16
N VAL A 108 14.37 -4.98 1.23
CA VAL A 108 15.80 -5.17 1.49
C VAL A 108 16.59 -4.15 0.71
N ILE A 109 17.60 -3.55 1.34
CA ILE A 109 18.53 -2.65 0.65
C ILE A 109 19.39 -3.48 -0.30
N THR A 110 19.38 -3.11 -1.58
CA THR A 110 20.20 -3.74 -2.63
C THR A 110 21.47 -2.96 -2.91
N LYS A 111 21.42 -1.63 -2.67
CA LYS A 111 22.55 -0.73 -2.84
C LYS A 111 22.47 0.40 -1.81
N VAL A 112 23.57 0.64 -1.12
CA VAL A 112 23.68 1.72 -0.13
C VAL A 112 23.85 3.06 -0.85
N ALA A 113 23.29 4.12 -0.25
CA ALA A 113 23.46 5.49 -0.75
C ALA A 113 24.96 5.87 -0.80
N ASP A 114 25.39 6.50 -1.88
CA ASP A 114 26.72 7.09 -2.01
C ASP A 114 26.60 8.62 -1.96
N ARG A 115 26.81 9.19 -0.78
CA ARG A 115 26.72 10.63 -0.54
C ARG A 115 27.72 11.44 -1.38
N ILE A 116 28.87 10.82 -1.73
CA ILE A 116 29.91 11.49 -2.54
C ILE A 116 29.43 11.64 -4.00
N LYS A 117 28.71 10.61 -4.51
CA LYS A 117 28.14 10.61 -5.86
C LYS A 117 26.71 11.14 -5.93
N GLY A 118 26.10 11.51 -4.79
CA GLY A 118 24.72 11.98 -4.72
C GLY A 118 23.68 10.93 -5.15
N THR A 119 23.96 9.63 -4.95
CA THR A 119 23.02 8.57 -5.30
C THR A 119 22.23 8.11 -4.07
N SER A 120 20.90 7.98 -4.22
CA SER A 120 20.01 7.43 -3.20
C SER A 120 20.25 5.94 -2.99
N ALA A 121 19.87 5.42 -1.83
CA ALA A 121 19.86 3.98 -1.60
C ALA A 121 18.82 3.31 -2.50
N GLU A 122 19.15 2.11 -3.01
CA GLU A 122 18.23 1.31 -3.80
C GLU A 122 17.72 0.13 -2.97
N ALA A 123 16.45 -0.18 -3.08
CA ALA A 123 15.80 -1.28 -2.38
C ALA A 123 14.98 -2.16 -3.31
N LYS A 124 14.65 -3.34 -2.82
CA LYS A 124 13.76 -4.30 -3.47
C LYS A 124 12.64 -4.68 -2.50
N ILE A 125 11.41 -4.61 -2.96
CA ILE A 125 10.26 -5.09 -2.21
C ILE A 125 10.27 -6.63 -2.23
N ILE A 126 10.30 -7.23 -1.04
CA ILE A 126 10.29 -8.68 -0.86
C ILE A 126 8.91 -9.20 -0.48
N ASP A 127 8.12 -8.39 0.23
CA ASP A 127 6.75 -8.73 0.62
C ASP A 127 5.88 -7.47 0.72
N ILE A 128 4.57 -7.66 0.56
CA ILE A 128 3.54 -6.64 0.76
C ILE A 128 2.80 -7.03 2.03
N LEU A 129 2.96 -6.21 3.07
CA LEU A 129 2.40 -6.49 4.39
C LEU A 129 0.93 -6.07 4.48
N GLU A 130 0.58 -4.96 3.82
CA GLU A 130 -0.76 -4.41 3.79
C GLU A 130 -0.99 -3.64 2.49
N HIS A 131 -2.11 -3.90 1.84
CA HIS A 131 -2.53 -3.16 0.65
C HIS A 131 -3.32 -1.92 1.03
N SER A 132 -3.00 -0.78 0.41
CA SER A 132 -3.71 0.48 0.59
C SER A 132 -4.99 0.57 -0.23
N LEU A 133 -5.00 0.00 -1.45
CA LEU A 133 -6.13 0.03 -2.36
C LEU A 133 -7.14 -1.06 -1.99
N THR A 134 -8.18 -0.73 -1.25
CA THR A 134 -9.25 -1.66 -0.86
C THR A 134 -10.49 -1.53 -1.74
N SER A 135 -10.69 -0.39 -2.39
CA SER A 135 -11.80 -0.10 -3.29
C SER A 135 -11.35 0.71 -4.49
N ALA A 136 -12.15 0.72 -5.54
CA ALA A 136 -11.93 1.57 -6.70
C ALA A 136 -13.26 1.99 -7.33
N VAL A 137 -13.25 3.15 -7.99
CA VAL A 137 -14.40 3.67 -8.74
C VAL A 137 -13.98 3.89 -10.19
N GLY A 138 -14.89 3.63 -11.12
CA GLY A 138 -14.65 3.90 -12.52
C GLY A 138 -15.72 3.35 -13.43
N GLN A 139 -15.66 3.74 -14.71
CA GLN A 139 -16.57 3.28 -15.74
C GLN A 139 -16.34 1.80 -16.05
N LEU A 140 -17.42 1.04 -16.13
CA LEU A 140 -17.38 -0.33 -16.62
C LEU A 140 -17.09 -0.37 -18.12
N VAL A 141 -16.17 -1.23 -18.52
CA VAL A 141 -15.89 -1.57 -19.92
C VAL A 141 -16.10 -3.06 -20.08
N LEU A 142 -17.04 -3.44 -20.95
CA LEU A 142 -17.32 -4.84 -21.22
C LEU A 142 -16.12 -5.50 -21.90
N ASP A 143 -15.86 -6.78 -21.57
CA ASP A 143 -14.77 -7.57 -22.14
C ASP A 143 -15.26 -8.98 -22.50
N GLU A 144 -15.54 -9.21 -23.78
CA GLU A 144 -16.02 -10.49 -24.29
C GLU A 144 -14.94 -11.59 -24.26
N GLU A 145 -13.65 -11.20 -24.23
CA GLU A 145 -12.54 -12.15 -24.16
C GLU A 145 -12.43 -12.83 -22.79
N LYS A 146 -12.99 -12.20 -21.77
CA LYS A 146 -13.01 -12.73 -20.40
C LYS A 146 -14.43 -12.95 -19.85
N PRO A 147 -15.20 -13.88 -20.43
CA PRO A 147 -16.63 -14.05 -20.12
C PRO A 147 -16.92 -14.45 -18.65
N LYS A 148 -15.90 -14.75 -17.87
CA LYS A 148 -16.01 -15.02 -16.42
C LYS A 148 -16.30 -13.76 -15.61
N TYR A 149 -15.97 -12.58 -16.14
CA TYR A 149 -16.15 -11.28 -15.50
C TYR A 149 -17.27 -10.51 -16.22
N ALA A 150 -17.83 -9.50 -15.57
CA ALA A 150 -18.75 -8.55 -16.19
C ALA A 150 -18.02 -7.63 -17.19
N GLY A 151 -16.77 -7.36 -16.90
CA GLY A 151 -15.87 -6.49 -17.64
C GLY A 151 -14.76 -6.02 -16.70
N TYR A 152 -14.12 -4.93 -17.05
CA TYR A 152 -13.16 -4.25 -16.16
C TYR A 152 -13.55 -2.78 -15.97
N ILE A 153 -13.18 -2.19 -14.85
CA ILE A 153 -13.36 -0.75 -14.64
C ILE A 153 -12.14 0.02 -15.13
N ARG A 154 -12.41 1.17 -15.75
CA ARG A 154 -11.43 2.18 -16.12
C ARG A 154 -11.39 3.22 -15.00
N SER A 155 -10.42 3.12 -14.11
CA SER A 155 -10.21 4.12 -13.06
C SER A 155 -9.51 5.35 -13.61
N LYS A 156 -9.87 6.54 -13.09
CA LYS A 156 -9.14 7.80 -13.35
C LYS A 156 -7.82 7.89 -12.58
N ASN A 157 -7.59 7.01 -11.61
CA ASN A 157 -6.34 6.98 -10.86
C ASN A 157 -5.19 6.45 -11.72
N GLN A 158 -4.32 7.34 -12.17
CA GLN A 158 -3.19 7.03 -13.04
C GLN A 158 -2.10 6.15 -12.41
N LYS A 159 -2.14 5.95 -11.09
CA LYS A 159 -1.22 5.08 -10.37
C LYS A 159 -1.64 3.60 -10.42
N ILE A 160 -2.88 3.32 -10.84
CA ILE A 160 -3.38 1.97 -11.08
C ILE A 160 -3.15 1.65 -12.56
N SER A 161 -2.11 0.88 -12.84
CA SER A 161 -1.73 0.53 -14.21
C SER A 161 -2.38 -0.76 -14.72
N GLN A 162 -2.80 -1.65 -13.82
CA GLN A 162 -3.41 -2.92 -14.16
C GLN A 162 -4.94 -2.80 -14.22
N PRO A 163 -5.64 -3.55 -15.11
CA PRO A 163 -7.08 -3.55 -15.17
C PRO A 163 -7.71 -4.19 -13.92
N ILE A 164 -8.87 -3.67 -13.51
CA ILE A 164 -9.64 -4.17 -12.36
C ILE A 164 -10.88 -4.89 -12.90
N TYR A 165 -10.83 -6.22 -12.99
CA TYR A 165 -11.92 -7.05 -13.47
C TYR A 165 -12.99 -7.24 -12.40
N VAL A 166 -14.25 -6.96 -12.79
CA VAL A 166 -15.41 -7.06 -11.90
C VAL A 166 -16.04 -8.44 -12.04
N LYS A 167 -16.21 -9.17 -10.94
CA LYS A 167 -16.98 -10.43 -10.93
C LYS A 167 -18.39 -10.15 -11.43
N LYS A 168 -18.99 -11.13 -12.15
CA LYS A 168 -20.39 -10.99 -12.58
C LYS A 168 -21.31 -10.85 -11.38
N PRO A 169 -21.99 -9.69 -11.22
CA PRO A 169 -23.03 -9.55 -10.21
C PRO A 169 -24.33 -10.22 -10.68
N ALA A 170 -25.33 -10.27 -9.81
CA ALA A 170 -26.69 -10.67 -10.19
C ALA A 170 -27.39 -9.62 -11.07
N LEU A 171 -26.94 -8.36 -11.01
CA LEU A 171 -27.42 -7.24 -11.82
C LEU A 171 -26.89 -7.38 -13.26
N VAL A 172 -27.73 -7.06 -14.23
CA VAL A 172 -27.33 -6.95 -15.65
C VAL A 172 -26.70 -5.58 -15.85
N LEU A 173 -25.47 -5.58 -16.37
CA LEU A 173 -24.69 -4.39 -16.65
C LEU A 173 -24.50 -4.28 -18.16
N ASP A 174 -24.57 -3.08 -18.73
CA ASP A 174 -24.48 -2.82 -20.18
C ASP A 174 -23.22 -2.05 -20.62
N GLY A 175 -22.38 -1.63 -19.65
CA GLY A 175 -21.12 -0.91 -19.91
C GLY A 175 -21.24 0.61 -19.86
N THR A 176 -22.42 1.13 -19.51
CA THR A 176 -22.62 2.57 -19.30
C THR A 176 -22.45 2.98 -17.83
N GLU A 177 -22.34 2.02 -16.93
CA GLU A 177 -22.32 2.25 -15.50
C GLU A 177 -20.95 2.73 -15.01
N VAL A 178 -20.98 3.62 -14.04
CA VAL A 178 -19.86 3.94 -13.15
C VAL A 178 -20.04 3.14 -11.86
N LEU A 179 -19.08 2.28 -11.57
CA LEU A 179 -19.16 1.31 -10.49
C LEU A 179 -18.20 1.66 -9.37
N LYS A 180 -18.64 1.48 -8.11
CA LYS A 180 -17.77 1.33 -6.93
C LYS A 180 -17.58 -0.16 -6.68
N VAL A 181 -16.33 -0.59 -6.57
CA VAL A 181 -15.97 -2.00 -6.39
C VAL A 181 -15.01 -2.17 -5.22
N ALA A 182 -15.13 -3.29 -4.51
CA ALA A 182 -14.17 -3.72 -3.50
C ALA A 182 -13.15 -4.67 -4.12
N ILE A 183 -11.87 -4.49 -3.80
CA ILE A 183 -10.79 -5.33 -4.32
C ILE A 183 -10.75 -6.66 -3.55
N ASP A 184 -10.94 -7.76 -4.26
CA ASP A 184 -10.89 -9.11 -3.68
C ASP A 184 -9.52 -9.78 -3.89
N LYS A 185 -8.85 -9.47 -5.01
CA LYS A 185 -7.54 -10.04 -5.36
C LYS A 185 -6.67 -9.02 -6.05
N TYR A 186 -5.41 -9.00 -5.66
CA TYR A 186 -4.37 -8.15 -6.21
C TYR A 186 -3.60 -8.85 -7.34
N PRO A 187 -2.94 -8.08 -8.23
CA PRO A 187 -2.08 -8.63 -9.27
C PRO A 187 -0.97 -9.49 -8.69
N THR A 188 -0.60 -10.53 -9.41
CA THR A 188 0.49 -11.44 -9.08
C THR A 188 1.26 -11.80 -10.34
N LYS A 189 2.41 -12.47 -10.20
CA LYS A 189 3.18 -13.00 -11.35
C LYS A 189 2.37 -13.92 -12.27
N LYS A 190 1.27 -14.52 -11.79
CA LYS A 190 0.40 -15.41 -12.57
C LYS A 190 -0.78 -14.68 -13.20
N HIS A 191 -1.23 -13.59 -12.59
CA HIS A 191 -2.40 -12.81 -12.99
C HIS A 191 -2.07 -11.33 -12.83
N ASP A 192 -1.83 -10.68 -13.95
CA ASP A 192 -1.46 -9.25 -13.98
C ASP A 192 -2.70 -8.35 -14.03
N PHE A 193 -3.67 -8.61 -13.15
CA PHE A 193 -4.90 -7.82 -13.00
C PHE A 193 -5.50 -7.98 -11.60
N PHE A 194 -6.28 -6.98 -11.19
CA PHE A 194 -7.10 -7.05 -9.99
C PHE A 194 -8.40 -7.81 -10.26
N VAL A 195 -8.95 -8.43 -9.23
CA VAL A 195 -10.33 -8.95 -9.25
C VAL A 195 -11.10 -8.25 -8.15
N ALA A 196 -12.29 -7.76 -8.49
CA ALA A 196 -13.13 -7.00 -7.59
C ALA A 196 -14.58 -7.48 -7.60
N SER A 197 -15.30 -7.19 -6.54
CA SER A 197 -16.75 -7.39 -6.41
C SER A 197 -17.47 -6.05 -6.47
N LEU A 198 -18.64 -6.00 -7.11
CA LEU A 198 -19.50 -4.82 -7.13
C LEU A 198 -19.95 -4.48 -5.71
N VAL A 199 -19.76 -3.22 -5.32
CA VAL A 199 -20.30 -2.64 -4.08
C VAL A 199 -21.54 -1.84 -4.41
N ASP A 200 -21.44 -0.90 -5.35
CA ASP A 200 -22.55 -0.02 -5.73
C ASP A 200 -22.45 0.45 -7.18
N VAL A 201 -23.58 0.89 -7.73
CA VAL A 201 -23.66 1.60 -9.02
C VAL A 201 -23.79 3.09 -8.72
N VAL A 202 -22.70 3.82 -8.89
CA VAL A 202 -22.62 5.26 -8.61
C VAL A 202 -23.53 6.08 -9.53
N GLY A 203 -23.70 5.61 -10.77
CA GLY A 203 -24.54 6.22 -11.80
C GLY A 203 -24.14 5.75 -13.19
N HIS A 204 -24.55 6.48 -14.23
CA HIS A 204 -24.22 6.18 -15.60
C HIS A 204 -23.38 7.29 -16.22
N VAL A 205 -22.55 6.97 -17.19
CA VAL A 205 -21.55 7.90 -17.78
C VAL A 205 -22.12 9.19 -18.35
N ASN A 206 -23.44 9.22 -18.67
CA ASN A 206 -24.13 10.39 -19.19
C ASN A 206 -24.95 11.15 -18.14
N ASP A 207 -24.94 10.72 -16.88
CA ASP A 207 -25.68 11.41 -15.84
C ASP A 207 -25.02 12.76 -15.51
N PRO A 208 -25.82 13.82 -15.33
CA PRO A 208 -25.28 15.11 -14.92
C PRO A 208 -24.56 15.02 -13.58
N GLY A 209 -23.30 15.48 -13.52
CA GLY A 209 -22.50 15.48 -12.31
C GLY A 209 -21.84 14.16 -11.94
N ILE A 210 -21.95 13.12 -12.77
CA ILE A 210 -21.33 11.80 -12.51
C ILE A 210 -19.81 11.88 -12.33
N ASP A 211 -19.17 12.82 -13.01
CA ASP A 211 -17.73 13.05 -12.89
C ASP A 211 -17.32 13.55 -11.50
N VAL A 212 -18.18 14.35 -10.85
CA VAL A 212 -18.00 14.80 -9.48
C VAL A 212 -18.27 13.66 -8.50
N LEU A 213 -19.37 12.92 -8.70
CA LEU A 213 -19.70 11.76 -7.86
C LEU A 213 -18.61 10.68 -7.91
N GLU A 214 -18.06 10.41 -9.11
CA GLU A 214 -16.94 9.47 -9.26
C GLU A 214 -15.72 9.88 -8.43
N VAL A 215 -15.40 11.17 -8.37
CA VAL A 215 -14.30 11.69 -7.54
C VAL A 215 -14.63 11.54 -6.06
N LEU A 216 -15.81 11.98 -5.60
CA LEU A 216 -16.24 11.87 -4.21
C LEU A 216 -16.18 10.42 -3.73
N GLU A 217 -16.75 9.50 -4.49
CA GLU A 217 -16.75 8.07 -4.17
C GLU A 217 -15.34 7.45 -4.18
N SER A 218 -14.44 7.92 -5.07
CA SER A 218 -13.06 7.45 -5.12
C SER A 218 -12.22 7.89 -3.91
N MET A 219 -12.67 8.93 -3.22
CA MET A 219 -12.05 9.48 -2.00
C MET A 219 -12.79 9.05 -0.72
N ASP A 220 -13.80 8.16 -0.84
CA ASP A 220 -14.71 7.77 0.24
C ASP A 220 -15.38 8.97 0.95
N ILE A 221 -15.61 10.06 0.20
CA ILE A 221 -16.34 11.24 0.69
C ILE A 221 -17.82 10.93 0.62
N VAL A 222 -18.46 10.91 1.78
CA VAL A 222 -19.90 10.69 1.90
C VAL A 222 -20.65 11.94 1.39
N SER A 223 -21.48 11.78 0.35
CA SER A 223 -22.26 12.87 -0.23
C SER A 223 -23.49 13.26 0.59
N GLU A 224 -23.92 12.40 1.51
CA GLU A 224 -25.06 12.63 2.39
C GLU A 224 -24.61 12.68 3.85
N PHE A 225 -25.21 13.61 4.62
CA PHE A 225 -24.95 13.66 6.05
C PHE A 225 -25.58 12.46 6.76
N PRO A 226 -24.92 11.88 7.77
CA PRO A 226 -25.53 10.85 8.62
C PRO A 226 -26.83 11.34 9.27
N GLU A 227 -27.80 10.45 9.45
CA GLU A 227 -29.12 10.77 10.03
C GLU A 227 -29.05 11.56 11.35
N LYS A 228 -28.09 11.17 12.21
CA LYS A 228 -27.88 11.90 13.50
C LYS A 228 -27.46 13.35 13.31
N VAL A 229 -26.71 13.68 12.26
CA VAL A 229 -26.28 15.04 11.93
C VAL A 229 -27.47 15.82 11.40
N LEU A 230 -28.30 15.21 10.55
CA LEU A 230 -29.55 15.82 10.07
C LEU A 230 -30.52 16.10 11.22
N GLU A 231 -30.75 15.15 12.13
CA GLU A 231 -31.55 15.32 13.32
C GLU A 231 -31.03 16.43 14.25
N GLU A 232 -29.73 16.59 14.37
CA GLU A 232 -29.13 17.67 15.17
C GLU A 232 -29.31 19.01 14.49
N ALA A 233 -29.13 19.11 13.19
CA ALA A 233 -29.36 20.30 12.40
C ALA A 233 -30.83 20.77 12.47
N GLU A 234 -31.80 19.85 12.42
CA GLU A 234 -33.21 20.15 12.56
C GLU A 234 -33.59 20.74 13.95
N ARG A 235 -32.79 20.48 14.99
CA ARG A 235 -33.00 21.04 16.34
C ARG A 235 -32.46 22.45 16.50
N VAL A 236 -31.59 22.89 15.58
CA VAL A 236 -31.04 24.25 15.60
C VAL A 236 -32.16 25.21 15.19
N PRO A 237 -32.52 26.20 16.03
CA PRO A 237 -33.56 27.17 15.68
C PRO A 237 -33.11 28.10 14.55
N ASP A 238 -34.03 28.49 13.66
CA ASP A 238 -33.77 29.38 12.53
C ASP A 238 -33.33 30.80 12.93
N ALA A 239 -33.59 31.20 14.18
CA ALA A 239 -33.19 32.48 14.72
C ALA A 239 -32.72 32.35 16.18
N PRO A 240 -31.85 33.27 16.64
CA PRO A 240 -31.44 33.30 18.04
C PRO A 240 -32.63 33.36 19.01
N THR A 241 -32.59 32.53 20.05
CA THR A 241 -33.60 32.52 21.12
C THR A 241 -33.28 33.54 22.21
N GLU A 242 -34.23 33.82 23.11
CA GLU A 242 -33.99 34.73 24.25
C GLU A 242 -32.81 34.29 25.12
N SER A 243 -32.59 32.96 25.27
CA SER A 243 -31.46 32.44 26.03
C SER A 243 -30.11 32.71 25.33
N ASP A 244 -30.11 32.84 24.01
CA ASP A 244 -28.88 33.13 23.24
C ASP A 244 -28.48 34.61 23.35
N LEU A 245 -29.44 35.47 23.71
CA LEU A 245 -29.21 36.90 23.89
C LEU A 245 -28.73 37.26 25.29
N GLU A 246 -28.89 36.37 26.27
CA GLU A 246 -28.48 36.60 27.66
C GLU A 246 -26.97 36.86 27.75
N GLY A 247 -26.60 37.98 28.36
CA GLY A 247 -25.21 38.42 28.54
C GLY A 247 -24.54 38.98 27.28
N ARG A 248 -25.27 39.12 26.17
CA ARG A 248 -24.78 39.77 24.93
C ARG A 248 -25.10 41.26 24.92
N LEU A 249 -24.28 42.04 24.23
CA LEU A 249 -24.49 43.45 23.99
C LEU A 249 -25.48 43.61 22.83
N ASP A 250 -26.57 44.35 23.03
CA ASP A 250 -27.51 44.70 21.97
C ASP A 250 -26.96 45.87 21.14
N LEU A 251 -26.65 45.59 19.87
CA LEU A 251 -26.17 46.57 18.88
C LEU A 251 -27.13 46.73 17.70
N CYS A 252 -28.41 46.30 17.83
CA CYS A 252 -29.39 46.37 16.74
C CYS A 252 -29.64 47.78 16.22
N GLU A 253 -29.49 48.82 17.05
CA GLU A 253 -29.65 50.23 16.68
C GLU A 253 -28.34 50.91 16.28
N GLU A 254 -27.20 50.21 16.31
CA GLU A 254 -25.90 50.73 15.97
C GLU A 254 -25.52 50.37 14.52
N ILE A 255 -24.69 51.22 13.89
CA ILE A 255 -24.20 50.93 12.53
C ILE A 255 -23.16 49.80 12.57
N THR A 256 -23.57 48.65 12.08
CA THR A 256 -22.71 47.46 11.99
C THR A 256 -22.78 46.93 10.57
N PHE A 257 -21.62 46.59 9.95
CA PHE A 257 -21.57 46.14 8.59
C PHE A 257 -20.42 45.16 8.38
N THR A 258 -20.55 44.30 7.37
CA THR A 258 -19.48 43.40 6.88
C THR A 258 -18.97 43.93 5.55
N ILE A 259 -17.76 43.53 5.16
CA ILE A 259 -17.12 43.90 3.88
C ILE A 259 -16.75 42.62 3.14
N ASP A 260 -17.74 42.08 2.44
CA ASP A 260 -17.62 40.79 1.77
C ASP A 260 -17.72 40.94 0.24
N GLY A 261 -17.32 39.93 -0.50
CA GLY A 261 -17.55 39.84 -1.93
C GLY A 261 -19.04 39.76 -2.26
N ALA A 262 -19.44 40.25 -3.45
CA ALA A 262 -20.84 40.30 -3.86
C ALA A 262 -21.53 38.92 -3.94
N ASP A 263 -20.77 37.86 -4.03
CA ASP A 263 -21.19 36.44 -4.10
C ASP A 263 -20.94 35.64 -2.82
N ALA A 264 -20.52 36.34 -1.74
CA ALA A 264 -20.32 35.68 -0.44
C ALA A 264 -21.64 35.15 0.12
N LYS A 265 -21.66 33.89 0.53
CA LYS A 265 -22.79 33.22 1.20
C LYS A 265 -22.60 33.11 2.70
N ASP A 266 -21.37 33.20 3.13
CA ASP A 266 -20.92 33.22 4.51
C ASP A 266 -20.28 34.58 4.77
N LEU A 267 -20.82 35.35 5.73
CA LEU A 267 -20.38 36.70 6.01
C LEU A 267 -19.30 36.67 7.07
N ASP A 268 -18.19 37.35 6.79
CA ASP A 268 -17.07 37.49 7.71
C ASP A 268 -17.37 38.40 8.91
N ASP A 269 -16.34 38.76 9.66
CA ASP A 269 -16.44 39.59 10.85
C ASP A 269 -17.15 40.93 10.58
N ALA A 270 -18.08 41.29 11.46
CA ALA A 270 -18.78 42.56 11.40
C ALA A 270 -17.97 43.68 12.07
N VAL A 271 -17.93 44.83 11.42
CA VAL A 271 -17.29 46.05 11.92
C VAL A 271 -18.36 47.02 12.46
N HIS A 272 -18.20 47.47 13.71
CA HIS A 272 -18.99 48.51 14.31
C HIS A 272 -18.15 49.78 14.45
N ILE A 273 -18.72 50.92 14.08
CA ILE A 273 -18.08 52.24 14.22
C ILE A 273 -19.00 53.22 14.93
N LYS A 274 -18.46 53.94 15.89
CA LYS A 274 -19.16 54.95 16.65
C LYS A 274 -18.33 56.21 16.84
N ARG A 275 -18.93 57.37 16.60
CA ARG A 275 -18.26 58.65 16.86
C ARG A 275 -18.31 58.94 18.37
N LEU A 276 -17.14 59.18 18.95
CA LEU A 276 -16.99 59.51 20.34
C LEU A 276 -17.22 61.01 20.60
N LYS A 277 -17.51 61.40 21.88
CA LYS A 277 -17.73 62.81 22.28
C LYS A 277 -16.56 63.73 22.01
N ASN A 278 -15.33 63.19 21.94
CA ASN A 278 -14.10 63.92 21.63
C ASN A 278 -13.85 64.10 20.14
N GLY A 279 -14.74 63.66 19.25
CA GLY A 279 -14.69 63.77 17.82
C GLY A 279 -13.92 62.63 17.12
N ASN A 280 -13.33 61.69 17.87
CA ASN A 280 -12.69 60.46 17.35
C ASN A 280 -13.76 59.38 17.06
N PHE A 281 -13.33 58.33 16.40
CA PHE A 281 -14.13 57.14 16.12
C PHE A 281 -13.65 55.96 16.96
#